data_78cf865be11dce00b10207d6d9c965b8
#
_entry.id   78cf865be11dce00b10207d6d9c965b8
#
_cell.length_a   1.000
_cell.length_b   1.000
_cell.length_c   1.000
_cell.angle_alpha   90.00
_cell.angle_beta   90.00
_cell.angle_gamma   90.00
#
_symmetry.space_group_name_H-M   'P 1'
#
loop_
_entity.id
_entity.type
_entity.pdbx_description
1 polymer ?
#
loop_
_entity_poly.entity_id
_entity_poly.type
_entity_poly.pdbx_seq_one_letter_code
_entity_poly.pdbx_strand_id
1 'polypeptide(L)'
;MPKQGVAFTFYTELVDAADTTLFKLNPTIAAGDVQISLAGGTFANLTNLPTVTPAGSTQVKVELTAAEMAGADRTVQFHDAVGGEWLDQAIHIXXDERXN
;
A
#
# COMPACT_ATOMS: atom_id res chain seq x y z
N MET A 1 -7.78 -7.80 -12.65
CA MET A 1 -6.35 -7.83 -12.38
C MET A 1 -5.70 -6.58 -12.96
N PRO A 2 -4.84 -5.89 -12.20
CA PRO A 2 -4.20 -4.68 -12.72
C PRO A 2 -3.24 -5.01 -13.85
N LYS A 3 -3.05 -4.04 -14.73
CA LYS A 3 -2.19 -4.24 -15.91
C LYS A 3 -0.84 -3.59 -15.70
N GLN A 4 0.21 -4.22 -16.23
CA GLN A 4 1.54 -3.66 -16.18
C GLN A 4 1.57 -2.31 -16.86
N GLY A 5 2.25 -1.35 -16.24
CA GLY A 5 2.46 -0.04 -16.83
C GLY A 5 1.24 0.87 -16.79
N VAL A 6 0.21 0.48 -16.06
CA VAL A 6 -1.00 1.30 -15.92
C VAL A 6 -1.20 1.64 -14.45
N ALA A 7 -1.39 2.92 -14.16
CA ALA A 7 -1.61 3.37 -12.78
C ALA A 7 -2.76 2.58 -12.16
N PHE A 8 -2.64 2.28 -10.87
CA PHE A 8 -3.58 1.41 -10.20
C PHE A 8 -3.91 1.94 -8.82
N THR A 9 -5.19 2.01 -8.52
CA THR A 9 -5.66 2.45 -7.20
C THR A 9 -6.33 1.28 -6.49
N PHE A 10 -5.97 1.08 -5.23
CA PHE A 10 -6.68 0.09 -4.42
C PHE A 10 -6.92 0.64 -3.02
N TYR A 11 -7.79 -0.03 -2.29
CA TYR A 11 -8.14 0.34 -0.93
C TYR A 11 -7.86 -0.82 0.00
N THR A 12 -7.39 -0.51 1.20
CA THR A 12 -7.14 -1.55 2.19
C THR A 12 -7.41 -0.99 3.59
N GLU A 13 -7.28 -1.84 4.58
CA GLU A 13 -7.45 -1.43 5.98
C GLU A 13 -6.34 -2.05 6.79
N LEU A 14 -5.92 -1.36 7.84
CA LEU A 14 -4.79 -1.77 8.67
C LEU A 14 -5.28 -2.18 10.04
N VAL A 15 -4.75 -3.28 10.55
CA VAL A 15 -5.17 -3.79 11.86
C VAL A 15 -4.55 -2.94 12.97
N ASP A 16 -5.39 -2.52 13.91
CA ASP A 16 -4.96 -1.68 15.03
C ASP A 16 -4.02 -2.47 15.94
N ALA A 17 -2.82 -1.94 16.15
CA ALA A 17 -1.84 -2.63 16.99
C ALA A 17 -2.27 -2.67 18.46
N ALA A 18 -3.07 -1.71 18.89
CA ALA A 18 -3.54 -1.68 20.29
C ALA A 18 -4.70 -2.61 20.53
N ASP A 19 -5.49 -2.91 19.48
CA ASP A 19 -6.62 -3.81 19.60
C ASP A 19 -6.75 -4.57 18.29
N THR A 20 -6.15 -5.74 18.23
CA THR A 20 -6.03 -6.49 16.98
C THR A 20 -7.34 -7.11 16.51
N THR A 21 -8.43 -6.87 17.21
CA THR A 21 -9.76 -7.27 16.74
C THR A 21 -10.41 -6.20 15.89
N LEU A 22 -9.76 -5.04 15.74
CA LEU A 22 -10.31 -3.90 15.02
C LEU A 22 -9.33 -3.41 13.95
N PHE A 23 -9.88 -2.76 12.93
CA PHE A 23 -9.05 -1.98 12.01
C PHE A 23 -8.71 -0.64 12.64
N LYS A 24 -7.53 -0.12 12.33
CA LYS A 24 -7.08 1.17 12.88
C LYS A 24 -7.91 2.30 12.28
N LEU A 25 -8.57 3.05 13.14
CA LEU A 25 -9.34 4.20 12.70
C LEU A 25 -8.40 5.37 12.43
N ASN A 26 -8.53 5.96 11.26
CA ASN A 26 -7.78 7.15 10.86
C ASN A 26 -6.27 6.99 11.10
N PRO A 27 -5.65 5.97 10.50
CA PRO A 27 -4.20 5.77 10.73
C PRO A 27 -3.40 6.97 10.23
N THR A 28 -2.32 7.30 10.93
CA THR A 28 -1.43 8.38 10.54
C THR A 28 -0.35 7.82 9.63
N ILE A 29 -0.41 8.15 8.35
CA ILE A 29 0.52 7.59 7.36
C ILE A 29 1.59 8.63 7.02
N ALA A 30 2.83 8.32 7.37
CA ALA A 30 3.95 9.21 7.13
C ALA A 30 4.84 8.63 6.03
N ALA A 31 5.69 9.47 5.47
CA ALA A 31 6.63 9.02 4.44
C ALA A 31 7.48 7.88 5.01
N GLY A 32 7.62 6.82 4.22
CA GLY A 32 8.37 5.66 4.64
C GLY A 32 7.55 4.56 5.28
N ASP A 33 6.31 4.86 5.67
CA ASP A 33 5.44 3.85 6.28
C ASP A 33 4.92 2.86 5.26
N VAL A 34 4.79 3.28 4.01
CA VAL A 34 4.30 2.42 2.94
C VAL A 34 5.31 2.40 1.82
N GLN A 35 5.81 1.23 1.50
CA GLN A 35 6.87 1.07 0.51
C GLN A 35 6.52 0.00 -0.49
N ILE A 36 7.18 0.03 -1.65
CA ILE A 36 6.92 -0.91 -2.72
C ILE A 36 8.22 -1.60 -3.13
N SER A 37 8.12 -2.91 -3.36
CA SER A 37 9.21 -3.71 -3.88
C SER A 37 8.86 -4.15 -5.30
N LEU A 38 9.78 -3.94 -6.22
CA LEU A 38 9.57 -4.27 -7.62
C LEU A 38 10.18 -5.64 -7.91
N ALA A 39 9.31 -6.65 -8.03
CA ALA A 39 9.72 -8.01 -8.38
C ALA A 39 10.81 -8.55 -7.42
N GLY A 40 10.60 -8.33 -6.12
CA GLY A 40 11.53 -8.81 -5.12
C GLY A 40 12.76 -7.95 -4.90
N GLY A 41 12.78 -6.77 -5.51
CA GLY A 41 13.89 -5.85 -5.32
C GLY A 41 13.81 -5.09 -4.01
N THR A 42 14.67 -4.09 -3.86
CA THR A 42 14.71 -3.26 -2.66
C THR A 42 13.42 -2.47 -2.52
N PHE A 43 12.94 -2.33 -1.29
CA PHE A 43 11.75 -1.51 -1.03
C PHE A 43 12.08 -0.02 -1.15
N ALA A 44 11.15 0.73 -1.72
CA ALA A 44 11.29 2.17 -1.87
C ALA A 44 9.97 2.83 -1.52
N ASN A 45 10.03 4.09 -1.12
CA ASN A 45 8.81 4.83 -0.79
C ASN A 45 7.92 4.98 -2.01
N LEU A 46 6.61 4.97 -1.77
CA LEU A 46 5.66 5.22 -2.85
C LEU A 46 5.76 6.66 -3.34
N THR A 47 5.52 6.86 -4.63
CA THR A 47 5.47 8.20 -5.20
C THR A 47 4.35 9.02 -4.56
N ASN A 48 3.18 8.40 -4.41
CA ASN A 48 2.02 9.06 -3.80
C ASN A 48 1.79 8.49 -2.42
N LEU A 49 1.86 9.34 -1.41
CA LEU A 49 1.60 8.90 -0.03
C LEU A 49 0.15 8.47 0.09
N PRO A 50 -0.12 7.26 0.58
CA PRO A 50 -1.50 6.82 0.75
C PRO A 50 -2.28 7.74 1.68
N THR A 51 -3.59 7.82 1.46
CA THR A 51 -4.46 8.70 2.24
C THR A 51 -5.62 7.92 2.83
N VAL A 52 -6.13 8.42 3.96
CA VAL A 52 -7.31 7.84 4.57
C VAL A 52 -8.53 8.40 3.84
N THR A 53 -9.30 7.54 3.19
CA THR A 53 -10.41 7.97 2.35
C THR A 53 -11.59 7.03 2.56
N PRO A 54 -12.75 7.51 3.00
CA PRO A 54 -13.05 8.90 3.38
C PRO A 54 -12.31 9.33 4.65
N ALA A 55 -12.17 10.63 4.80
CA ALA A 55 -11.42 11.18 5.93
C ALA A 55 -11.95 10.64 7.25
N GLY A 56 -11.03 10.26 8.13
CA GLY A 56 -11.38 9.77 9.45
C GLY A 56 -11.86 8.34 9.51
N SER A 57 -11.82 7.61 8.40
CA SER A 57 -12.27 6.22 8.37
C SER A 57 -11.11 5.25 8.60
N THR A 58 -11.40 3.95 8.51
CA THR A 58 -10.35 2.93 8.58
C THR A 58 -9.77 2.60 7.21
N GLN A 59 -10.31 3.18 6.14
CA GLN A 59 -9.95 2.80 4.79
C GLN A 59 -8.79 3.63 4.25
N VAL A 60 -7.77 2.95 3.75
CA VAL A 60 -6.58 3.60 3.20
C VAL A 60 -6.59 3.44 1.68
N LYS A 61 -6.49 4.55 0.98
CA LYS A 61 -6.44 4.59 -0.47
C LYS A 61 -4.99 4.65 -0.94
N VAL A 62 -4.60 3.69 -1.77
CA VAL A 62 -3.23 3.61 -2.30
C VAL A 62 -3.29 3.82 -3.81
N GLU A 63 -2.53 4.82 -4.29
CA GLU A 63 -2.48 5.15 -5.72
C GLU A 63 -1.09 4.88 -6.25
N LEU A 64 -0.94 3.80 -7.01
CA LEU A 64 0.34 3.44 -7.59
C LEU A 64 0.46 4.04 -8.98
N THR A 65 1.64 4.57 -9.29
CA THR A 65 1.88 5.19 -10.59
C THR A 65 2.10 4.11 -11.66
N ALA A 66 2.05 4.55 -12.92
CA ALA A 66 2.33 3.64 -14.03
C ALA A 66 3.73 3.04 -13.92
N ALA A 67 4.70 3.84 -13.49
CA ALA A 67 6.07 3.34 -13.32
C ALA A 67 6.14 2.29 -12.22
N GLU A 68 5.39 2.47 -11.14
CA GLU A 68 5.37 1.50 -10.05
C GLU A 68 4.71 0.19 -10.47
N MET A 69 3.91 0.23 -11.53
CA MET A 69 3.22 -0.95 -12.04
C MET A 69 3.91 -1.56 -13.27
N ALA A 70 5.13 -1.15 -13.56
CA ALA A 70 5.82 -1.53 -14.79
C ALA A 70 6.52 -2.88 -14.69
N GLY A 71 5.79 -3.91 -14.36
CA GLY A 71 6.34 -5.27 -14.25
C GLY A 71 5.28 -6.21 -13.76
N ALA A 72 5.63 -7.50 -13.68
CA ALA A 72 4.64 -8.54 -13.36
C ALA A 72 4.34 -8.61 -11.86
N ASP A 73 5.27 -8.18 -11.03
CA ASP A 73 5.24 -8.47 -9.60
C ASP A 73 5.54 -7.25 -8.78
N ARG A 74 4.65 -6.93 -7.84
CA ARG A 74 4.87 -5.84 -6.90
C ARG A 74 4.41 -6.25 -5.51
N THR A 75 5.13 -5.82 -4.49
CA THR A 75 4.70 -6.01 -3.10
C THR A 75 4.63 -4.64 -2.44
N VAL A 76 3.48 -4.32 -1.85
CA VAL A 76 3.31 -3.08 -1.10
C VAL A 76 3.29 -3.44 0.38
N GLN A 77 4.20 -2.85 1.15
CA GLN A 77 4.37 -3.17 2.56
C GLN A 77 3.98 -1.97 3.42
N PHE A 78 3.18 -2.22 4.43
CA PHE A 78 2.74 -1.21 5.38
C PHE A 78 3.41 -1.47 6.72
N HIS A 79 4.23 -0.53 7.18
CA HIS A 79 4.95 -0.67 8.44
C HIS A 79 5.07 0.69 9.11
N ASP A 80 4.42 0.87 10.26
CA ASP A 80 4.50 2.14 10.98
C ASP A 80 5.75 2.12 11.86
N ALA A 81 6.86 2.62 11.29
CA ALA A 81 8.17 2.51 11.94
C ALA A 81 8.25 3.34 13.22
N VAL A 82 7.55 4.47 13.26
CA VAL A 82 7.66 5.39 14.40
C VAL A 82 6.49 5.23 15.37
N GLY A 83 5.27 5.28 14.84
CA GLY A 83 4.09 5.31 15.70
C GLY A 83 3.62 3.97 16.20
N GLY A 84 3.87 2.91 15.45
CA GLY A 84 3.39 1.58 15.82
C GLY A 84 1.89 1.50 15.92
N GLU A 85 1.16 2.24 15.08
CA GLU A 85 -0.29 2.29 15.16
C GLU A 85 -0.97 1.04 14.63
N TRP A 86 -0.33 0.37 13.67
CA TRP A 86 -0.93 -0.82 13.06
C TRP A 86 0.09 -1.94 12.94
N LEU A 87 -0.43 -3.16 12.73
CA LEU A 87 0.42 -4.32 12.51
C LEU A 87 0.94 -4.32 11.07
N ASP A 88 2.16 -4.81 10.90
CA ASP A 88 2.75 -4.90 9.56
C ASP A 88 1.84 -5.70 8.63
N GLN A 89 1.75 -5.25 7.41
CA GLN A 89 0.91 -5.90 6.39
C GLN A 89 1.59 -5.77 5.04
N ALA A 90 1.45 -6.80 4.22
CA ALA A 90 1.99 -6.75 2.86
C ALA A 90 0.90 -7.19 1.89
N ILE A 91 0.82 -6.50 0.75
CA ILE A 91 -0.12 -6.84 -0.31
C ILE A 91 0.68 -7.11 -1.56
N HIS A 92 0.50 -8.31 -2.15
CA HIS A 92 1.20 -8.72 -3.36
C HIS A 92 0.29 -8.49 -4.55
N ILE A 93 0.80 -7.79 -5.52
CA ILE A 93 0.01 -7.46 -6.71
C ILE A 93 0.65 -8.10 -7.93
N UNK A 94 0.05 -8.72 -8.59
CA UNK A 94 0.52 -9.35 -9.72
C UNK A 94 -0.08 -8.63 -10.84
N UNK A 95 0.56 -8.19 -11.54
CA UNK A 95 0.17 -7.47 -12.57
C UNK A 95 -0.01 -8.33 -13.69
N ASP A 96 -0.94 -8.02 -14.49
CA ASP A 96 -1.28 -8.75 -15.71
C ASP A 96 -0.33 -8.35 -16.83
N GLU A 97 0.36 -9.30 -17.37
CA GLU A 97 1.36 -9.02 -18.40
C GLU A 97 0.75 -8.72 -19.76
N ARG A 98 -0.48 -9.12 -19.95
CA ARG A 98 -1.08 -8.91 -21.28
C ARG A 98 -1.36 -7.45 -21.51
N UNK A 99 -0.85 -7.08 -22.41
CA UNK A 99 -0.95 -5.72 -22.67
C UNK A 99 -2.22 -5.47 -23.42
N ASN A 100 -2.94 -5.21 -23.28
CA ASN A 100 -4.14 -4.82 -24.00
C ASN A 100 -5.05 -3.99 -23.08
#